data_51099c347487ea42f5cb3778e008d884
#
_entry.id   51099c347487ea42f5cb3778e008d884
#
_cell.length_a   1.000
_cell.length_b   1.000
_cell.length_c   1.000
_cell.angle_alpha   90.00
_cell.angle_beta   90.00
_cell.angle_gamma   90.00
#
_symmetry.space_group_name_H-M   'P 1'
#
loop_
_entity.id
_entity.type
_entity.pdbx_description
1 polymer ?
#
loop_
_entity_poly.entity_id
_entity_poly.type
_entity_poly.pdbx_seq_one_letter_code
_entity_poly.pdbx_strand_id
1 'polypeptide(L)'
;MAVEQANISIATHALNYGTGCFEGIRAYYNATRRQQYIFRMAEHYERLLRSCRILRIEIPYSVAELCQITVELMKRNAFQQDAYIRPLAFKADLVIKVTLEGIEDAFGVFVVPFGEYLPLDGIRAMTSAWQRIDDNAVPARAKVTGSYINTALAVSDAHAAGFDDCIFLNSDGHVSEGSAANLFMVRQGVLVTPPITDNLLEGITRQSVMQLAKEAGVEVAERHIDRSELYVADEVLLAGTGVQVVPVVEIDGRRVGRGGQGEITRRLQQAYLACARGEDVRHQDWLIAVE
;
A
#
# COMPACT_ATOMS: atom_id res chain seq x y z
N MET A 1 7.36 24.84 2.62
CA MET A 1 7.82 25.15 1.25
C MET A 1 6.95 24.40 0.25
N ALA A 2 6.92 24.80 -1.03
CA ALA A 2 6.28 24.01 -2.07
C ALA A 2 7.09 22.74 -2.35
N VAL A 3 6.41 21.63 -2.75
CA VAL A 3 7.08 20.33 -2.92
C VAL A 3 8.15 20.38 -4.01
N GLU A 4 7.97 21.21 -5.04
CA GLU A 4 8.93 21.42 -6.14
C GLU A 4 10.24 22.08 -5.67
N GLN A 5 10.24 22.68 -4.49
CA GLN A 5 11.41 23.32 -3.87
C GLN A 5 12.15 22.38 -2.89
N ALA A 6 11.58 21.20 -2.61
CA ALA A 6 12.18 20.19 -1.75
C ALA A 6 13.23 19.38 -2.54
N ASN A 7 14.40 19.99 -2.77
CA ASN A 7 15.46 19.40 -3.60
C ASN A 7 16.49 18.66 -2.72
N ILE A 8 17.06 17.59 -3.27
CA ILE A 8 18.19 16.86 -2.71
C ILE A 8 19.35 16.85 -3.72
N SER A 9 20.57 16.68 -3.22
CA SER A 9 21.76 16.50 -4.06
C SER A 9 21.73 15.16 -4.80
N ILE A 10 22.28 15.10 -6.02
CA ILE A 10 22.52 13.85 -6.74
C ILE A 10 23.50 12.91 -5.97
N ALA A 11 24.31 13.45 -5.08
CA ALA A 11 25.24 12.70 -4.23
C ALA A 11 24.58 12.14 -2.96
N THR A 12 23.28 12.41 -2.73
CA THR A 12 22.53 11.88 -1.57
C THR A 12 22.60 10.35 -1.53
N HIS A 13 23.01 9.80 -0.41
CA HIS A 13 23.22 8.36 -0.20
C HIS A 13 21.97 7.55 -0.61
N ALA A 14 20.78 7.96 -0.16
CA ALA A 14 19.55 7.27 -0.47
C ALA A 14 19.20 7.29 -1.98
N LEU A 15 19.56 8.34 -2.72
CA LEU A 15 19.36 8.39 -4.16
C LEU A 15 20.26 7.39 -4.88
N ASN A 16 21.51 7.22 -4.42
CA ASN A 16 22.47 6.31 -5.03
C ASN A 16 22.25 4.84 -4.66
N TYR A 17 21.73 4.54 -3.47
CA TYR A 17 21.70 3.18 -2.92
C TYR A 17 20.31 2.71 -2.50
N GLY A 18 19.25 3.51 -2.69
CA GLY A 18 17.89 3.16 -2.29
C GLY A 18 17.68 3.03 -0.79
N THR A 19 18.55 3.66 0.02
CA THR A 19 18.59 3.54 1.50
C THR A 19 17.61 4.50 2.17
N GLY A 20 16.35 4.32 1.88
CA GLY A 20 15.24 5.02 2.49
C GLY A 20 14.02 4.13 2.63
N CYS A 21 13.08 4.55 3.45
CA CYS A 21 11.76 3.94 3.57
C CYS A 21 10.68 5.03 3.58
N PHE A 22 9.48 4.65 3.21
CA PHE A 22 8.39 5.61 3.09
C PHE A 22 7.05 5.02 3.50
N GLU A 23 6.06 5.89 3.66
CA GLU A 23 4.68 5.49 3.77
C GLU A 23 3.82 6.12 2.69
N GLY A 24 2.70 5.49 2.43
CA GLY A 24 1.59 6.04 1.68
C GLY A 24 0.38 6.09 2.58
N ILE A 25 -0.08 7.28 2.92
CA ILE A 25 -1.25 7.51 3.75
C ILE A 25 -2.27 8.26 2.90
N ARG A 26 -3.53 7.93 3.01
CA ARG A 26 -4.58 8.59 2.24
C ARG A 26 -5.51 9.38 3.15
N ALA A 27 -5.81 10.60 2.73
CA ALA A 27 -6.87 11.42 3.30
C ALA A 27 -8.06 11.43 2.32
N TYR A 28 -9.24 11.15 2.85
CA TYR A 28 -10.49 11.08 2.10
C TYR A 28 -11.36 12.30 2.39
N TYR A 29 -11.87 12.95 1.36
CA TYR A 29 -12.76 14.09 1.50
C TYR A 29 -14.22 13.64 1.49
N ASN A 30 -14.92 13.94 2.57
CA ASN A 30 -16.37 13.79 2.65
C ASN A 30 -17.03 15.10 2.25
N ALA A 31 -17.58 15.17 1.04
CA ALA A 31 -18.17 16.38 0.49
C ALA A 31 -19.42 16.84 1.26
N THR A 32 -20.21 15.91 1.82
CA THR A 32 -21.41 16.23 2.59
C THR A 32 -21.06 16.93 3.91
N ARG A 33 -20.02 16.47 4.59
CA ARG A 33 -19.54 17.05 5.85
C ARG A 33 -18.52 18.18 5.64
N ARG A 34 -18.03 18.35 4.41
CA ARG A 34 -16.90 19.25 4.07
C ARG A 34 -15.67 19.00 4.92
N GLN A 35 -15.39 17.72 5.18
CA GLN A 35 -14.38 17.29 6.13
C GLN A 35 -13.41 16.30 5.44
N GLN A 36 -12.10 16.47 5.67
CA GLN A 36 -11.11 15.44 5.35
C GLN A 36 -10.88 14.51 6.53
N TYR A 37 -10.73 13.23 6.25
CA TYR A 37 -10.38 12.18 7.21
C TYR A 37 -9.11 11.48 6.75
N ILE A 38 -8.08 11.48 7.60
CA ILE A 38 -6.85 10.72 7.36
C ILE A 38 -7.07 9.31 7.92
N PHE A 39 -6.95 8.30 7.05
CA PHE A 39 -7.28 6.92 7.38
C PHE A 39 -6.10 6.19 8.01
N ARG A 40 -6.27 5.67 9.25
CA ARG A 40 -5.33 4.84 10.01
C ARG A 40 -3.91 5.40 10.05
N MET A 41 -3.78 6.70 10.24
CA MET A 41 -2.52 7.42 10.15
C MET A 41 -1.50 6.94 11.19
N ALA A 42 -1.92 6.66 12.41
CA ALA A 42 -1.04 6.23 13.49
C ALA A 42 -0.35 4.90 13.14
N GLU A 43 -1.10 3.91 12.64
CA GLU A 43 -0.55 2.60 12.26
C GLU A 43 0.41 2.69 11.06
N HIS A 44 0.18 3.64 10.16
CA HIS A 44 1.13 3.94 9.08
C HIS A 44 2.45 4.47 9.65
N TYR A 45 2.41 5.38 10.62
CA TYR A 45 3.62 5.88 11.27
C TYR A 45 4.32 4.84 12.13
N GLU A 46 3.58 3.98 12.82
CA GLU A 46 4.16 2.82 13.50
C GLU A 46 4.91 1.91 12.53
N ARG A 47 4.35 1.65 11.35
CA ARG A 47 5.02 0.85 10.31
C ARG A 47 6.23 1.57 9.72
N LEU A 48 6.17 2.90 9.53
CA LEU A 48 7.33 3.69 9.15
C LEU A 48 8.48 3.53 10.15
N LEU A 49 8.19 3.67 11.44
CA LEU A 49 9.22 3.52 12.49
C LEU A 49 9.77 2.09 12.56
N ARG A 50 8.96 1.06 12.29
CA ARG A 50 9.46 -0.33 12.13
C ARG A 50 10.39 -0.45 10.92
N SER A 51 10.03 0.16 9.79
CA SER A 51 10.90 0.20 8.59
C SER A 51 12.20 0.94 8.85
N CYS A 52 12.15 2.08 9.56
CA CYS A 52 13.32 2.83 10.00
C CYS A 52 14.25 1.98 10.85
N ARG A 53 13.71 1.22 11.82
CA ARG A 53 14.51 0.32 12.67
C ARG A 53 15.28 -0.71 11.84
N ILE A 54 14.64 -1.31 10.83
CA ILE A 54 15.29 -2.29 9.93
C ILE A 54 16.43 -1.63 9.14
N LEU A 55 16.23 -0.40 8.65
CA LEU A 55 17.21 0.34 7.86
C LEU A 55 18.21 1.15 8.73
N ARG A 56 18.16 1.02 10.05
CA ARG A 56 19.00 1.80 10.98
C ARG A 56 18.90 3.30 10.71
N ILE A 57 17.66 3.77 10.48
CA ILE A 57 17.32 5.18 10.35
C ILE A 57 16.72 5.65 11.66
N GLU A 58 17.20 6.77 12.18
CA GLU A 58 16.68 7.41 13.39
C GLU A 58 16.01 8.72 13.02
N ILE A 59 14.73 8.86 13.37
CA ILE A 59 14.00 10.12 13.25
C ILE A 59 13.52 10.56 14.64
N PRO A 60 13.70 11.85 14.99
CA PRO A 60 13.53 12.32 16.38
C PRO A 60 12.05 12.62 16.71
N TYR A 61 11.12 11.83 16.19
CA TYR A 61 9.69 12.06 16.37
C TYR A 61 8.96 10.79 16.81
N SER A 62 8.08 10.95 17.78
CA SER A 62 7.10 9.93 18.16
C SER A 62 5.97 9.84 17.12
N VAL A 63 5.19 8.75 17.16
CA VAL A 63 3.99 8.60 16.31
C VAL A 63 3.02 9.76 16.49
N ALA A 64 2.80 10.22 17.74
CA ALA A 64 1.90 11.32 18.03
C ALA A 64 2.38 12.64 17.38
N GLU A 65 3.67 12.95 17.47
CA GLU A 65 4.25 14.14 16.84
C GLU A 65 4.17 14.07 15.31
N LEU A 66 4.44 12.90 14.71
CA LEU A 66 4.31 12.70 13.28
C LEU A 66 2.86 12.90 12.81
N CYS A 67 1.89 12.44 13.60
CA CYS A 67 0.48 12.67 13.32
C CYS A 67 0.15 14.17 13.40
N GLN A 68 0.62 14.90 14.42
CA GLN A 68 0.40 16.34 14.55
C GLN A 68 1.00 17.13 13.38
N ILE A 69 2.25 16.85 13.01
CA ILE A 69 2.94 17.46 11.86
C ILE A 69 2.10 17.24 10.58
N THR A 70 1.57 16.04 10.40
CA THR A 70 0.78 15.72 9.20
C THR A 70 -0.56 16.43 9.18
N VAL A 71 -1.28 16.48 10.29
CA VAL A 71 -2.55 17.23 10.40
C VAL A 71 -2.31 18.71 10.10
N GLU A 72 -1.26 19.30 10.68
CA GLU A 72 -0.93 20.70 10.42
C GLU A 72 -0.55 20.95 8.96
N LEU A 73 0.18 20.01 8.33
CA LEU A 73 0.49 20.09 6.92
C LEU A 73 -0.78 20.03 6.04
N MET A 74 -1.72 19.14 6.38
CA MET A 74 -3.00 19.02 5.67
C MET A 74 -3.85 20.29 5.82
N LYS A 75 -3.95 20.88 7.02
CA LYS A 75 -4.64 22.15 7.26
C LYS A 75 -4.09 23.28 6.37
N ARG A 76 -2.76 23.39 6.26
CA ARG A 76 -2.11 24.43 5.44
C ARG A 76 -2.37 24.27 3.95
N ASN A 77 -2.57 23.03 3.48
CA ASN A 77 -2.90 22.78 2.08
C ASN A 77 -4.40 22.91 1.76
N ALA A 78 -5.27 22.73 2.74
CA ALA A 78 -6.73 22.95 2.67
C ALA A 78 -7.41 22.29 1.45
N PHE A 79 -7.01 21.07 1.09
CA PHE A 79 -7.58 20.34 -0.04
C PHE A 79 -9.06 20.01 0.20
N GLN A 80 -9.91 20.27 -0.80
CA GLN A 80 -11.31 19.87 -0.82
C GLN A 80 -11.54 18.62 -1.71
N GLN A 81 -10.59 17.71 -1.70
CA GLN A 81 -10.58 16.46 -2.45
C GLN A 81 -9.69 15.45 -1.75
N ASP A 82 -9.73 14.20 -2.20
CA ASP A 82 -8.85 13.18 -1.67
C ASP A 82 -7.38 13.56 -1.87
N ALA A 83 -6.53 13.23 -0.91
CA ALA A 83 -5.12 13.57 -0.93
C ALA A 83 -4.24 12.38 -0.52
N TYR A 84 -3.01 12.39 -1.00
CA TYR A 84 -1.99 11.43 -0.67
C TYR A 84 -0.88 12.08 0.14
N ILE A 85 -0.53 11.46 1.25
CA ILE A 85 0.49 11.89 2.18
C ILE A 85 1.67 10.94 2.05
N ARG A 86 2.84 11.46 1.76
CA ARG A 86 4.08 10.73 1.58
C ARG A 86 5.10 11.10 2.64
N PRO A 87 5.14 10.41 3.79
CA PRO A 87 6.29 10.45 4.69
C PRO A 87 7.46 9.67 4.08
N LEU A 88 8.67 10.20 4.21
CA LEU A 88 9.90 9.62 3.69
C LEU A 88 11.01 9.81 4.72
N ALA A 89 11.67 8.72 5.12
CA ALA A 89 12.86 8.71 5.96
C ALA A 89 14.03 8.09 5.18
N PHE A 90 15.21 8.71 5.20
CA PHE A 90 16.29 8.30 4.32
C PHE A 90 17.68 8.68 4.84
N LYS A 91 18.70 7.96 4.36
CA LYS A 91 20.12 8.29 4.58
C LYS A 91 20.51 9.49 3.71
N ALA A 92 20.90 10.61 4.34
CA ALA A 92 20.96 11.93 3.70
C ALA A 92 22.37 12.39 3.32
N ASP A 93 23.42 11.80 3.91
CA ASP A 93 24.79 12.20 3.62
C ASP A 93 25.17 12.17 2.14
N LEU A 94 26.11 13.03 1.77
CA LEU A 94 26.63 13.14 0.41
C LEU A 94 27.91 12.32 0.25
N VAL A 95 27.82 11.00 0.48
CA VAL A 95 28.97 10.09 0.52
C VAL A 95 28.76 8.88 -0.38
N ILE A 96 29.87 8.42 -0.97
CA ILE A 96 29.93 7.17 -1.74
C ILE A 96 30.47 6.05 -0.82
N LYS A 97 29.57 5.46 -0.04
CA LYS A 97 29.93 4.43 0.94
C LYS A 97 28.74 3.47 1.16
N VAL A 98 28.89 2.20 0.84
CA VAL A 98 27.82 1.19 0.98
C VAL A 98 27.72 0.69 2.43
N THR A 99 27.06 1.46 3.29
CA THR A 99 26.78 1.13 4.69
C THR A 99 25.54 1.88 5.16
N LEU A 100 24.94 1.45 6.26
CA LEU A 100 23.85 2.16 6.94
C LEU A 100 24.36 2.88 8.21
N GLU A 101 25.58 2.55 8.67
CA GLU A 101 26.15 3.10 9.91
C GLU A 101 26.96 4.37 9.65
N GLY A 102 26.82 5.35 10.55
CA GLY A 102 27.54 6.61 10.49
C GLY A 102 27.15 7.47 9.29
N ILE A 103 25.93 7.31 8.79
CA ILE A 103 25.30 8.12 7.73
C ILE A 103 24.17 8.92 8.36
N GLU A 104 24.16 10.23 8.15
CA GLU A 104 23.12 11.13 8.65
C GLU A 104 21.72 10.73 8.12
N ASP A 105 20.72 10.88 8.97
CA ASP A 105 19.33 10.58 8.63
C ASP A 105 18.53 11.86 8.39
N ALA A 106 17.60 11.80 7.46
CA ALA A 106 16.63 12.87 7.21
C ALA A 106 15.22 12.33 7.12
N PHE A 107 14.27 13.20 7.43
CA PHE A 107 12.85 12.92 7.34
C PHE A 107 12.12 14.09 6.67
N GLY A 108 11.14 13.76 5.84
CA GLY A 108 10.24 14.74 5.24
C GLY A 108 8.85 14.17 5.00
N VAL A 109 7.86 15.05 4.98
CA VAL A 109 6.48 14.70 4.60
C VAL A 109 6.01 15.68 3.54
N PHE A 110 5.42 15.16 2.48
CA PHE A 110 4.71 16.01 1.52
C PHE A 110 3.30 15.46 1.25
N VAL A 111 2.43 16.33 0.75
CA VAL A 111 1.05 16.01 0.42
C VAL A 111 0.72 16.49 -0.99
N VAL A 112 -0.06 15.68 -1.70
CA VAL A 112 -0.54 16.02 -3.04
C VAL A 112 -2.01 15.63 -3.19
N PRO A 113 -2.78 16.30 -4.02
CA PRO A 113 -4.09 15.82 -4.45
C PRO A 113 -3.95 14.44 -5.10
N PHE A 114 -4.89 13.52 -4.82
CA PHE A 114 -4.79 12.16 -5.32
C PHE A 114 -6.17 11.55 -5.54
N GLY A 115 -6.51 11.32 -6.78
CA GLY A 115 -7.76 10.68 -7.20
C GLY A 115 -7.70 9.15 -7.20
N GLU A 116 -8.45 8.53 -8.10
CA GLU A 116 -8.39 7.09 -8.35
C GLU A 116 -7.07 6.74 -9.02
N TYR A 117 -6.42 5.70 -8.50
CA TYR A 117 -5.15 5.18 -9.02
C TYR A 117 -5.36 4.06 -10.04
N LEU A 118 -6.33 3.18 -9.77
CA LEU A 118 -6.80 2.13 -10.67
C LEU A 118 -8.32 2.21 -10.79
N PRO A 119 -8.92 1.70 -11.90
CA PRO A 119 -10.38 1.62 -12.04
C PRO A 119 -11.00 0.79 -10.91
N LEU A 120 -12.00 1.36 -10.22
CA LEU A 120 -12.66 0.70 -9.08
C LEU A 120 -13.68 -0.37 -9.50
N ASP A 121 -14.03 -0.45 -10.77
CA ASP A 121 -14.95 -1.43 -11.35
C ASP A 121 -14.27 -2.72 -11.82
N GLY A 122 -12.92 -2.70 -11.91
CA GLY A 122 -12.13 -3.90 -12.17
C GLY A 122 -10.91 -3.68 -13.06
N ILE A 123 -9.88 -4.47 -12.79
CA ILE A 123 -8.61 -4.44 -13.52
C ILE A 123 -8.26 -5.81 -14.09
N ARG A 124 -7.39 -5.81 -15.07
CA ARG A 124 -6.76 -6.99 -15.66
C ARG A 124 -5.34 -7.10 -15.13
N ALA A 125 -4.97 -8.23 -14.57
CA ALA A 125 -3.63 -8.45 -14.02
C ALA A 125 -2.92 -9.61 -14.74
N MET A 126 -1.58 -9.56 -14.79
CA MET A 126 -0.78 -10.69 -15.23
C MET A 126 0.13 -11.20 -14.12
N THR A 127 0.39 -12.50 -14.12
CA THR A 127 1.44 -13.06 -13.28
C THR A 127 2.79 -12.62 -13.81
N SER A 128 3.56 -11.91 -12.98
CA SER A 128 4.86 -11.37 -13.36
C SER A 128 5.90 -12.48 -13.58
N ALA A 129 6.78 -12.29 -14.55
CA ALA A 129 8.01 -13.09 -14.70
C ALA A 129 9.06 -12.72 -13.63
N TRP A 130 9.00 -11.48 -13.10
CA TRP A 130 9.82 -11.05 -11.97
C TRP A 130 9.26 -11.64 -10.68
N GLN A 131 10.12 -12.31 -9.92
CA GLN A 131 9.75 -12.85 -8.61
C GLN A 131 9.73 -11.76 -7.55
N ARG A 132 8.94 -11.96 -6.49
CA ARG A 132 9.00 -11.11 -5.31
C ARG A 132 10.37 -11.22 -4.65
N ILE A 133 10.90 -10.09 -4.20
CA ILE A 133 12.19 -10.06 -3.50
C ILE A 133 12.04 -10.81 -2.18
N ASP A 134 12.95 -11.76 -1.94
CA ASP A 134 13.00 -12.54 -0.71
C ASP A 134 13.35 -11.67 0.51
N ASP A 135 12.80 -11.99 1.68
CA ASP A 135 13.02 -11.25 2.93
C ASP A 135 14.51 -11.17 3.33
N ASN A 136 15.31 -12.23 3.00
CA ASN A 136 16.75 -12.23 3.24
C ASN A 136 17.56 -11.39 2.23
N ALA A 137 16.94 -10.94 1.13
CA ALA A 137 17.56 -10.02 0.17
C ALA A 137 17.20 -8.56 0.51
N VAL A 138 15.90 -8.25 0.57
CA VAL A 138 15.38 -6.96 1.04
C VAL A 138 14.09 -7.23 1.82
N PRO A 139 14.06 -6.93 3.12
CA PRO A 139 12.93 -7.34 3.97
C PRO A 139 11.62 -6.70 3.55
N ALA A 140 10.64 -7.55 3.19
CA ALA A 140 9.32 -7.13 2.73
C ALA A 140 8.51 -6.38 3.81
N ARG A 141 8.83 -6.59 5.10
CA ARG A 141 8.21 -5.86 6.23
C ARG A 141 8.57 -4.39 6.26
N ALA A 142 9.70 -4.00 5.65
CA ALA A 142 10.10 -2.61 5.50
C ALA A 142 9.65 -2.08 4.13
N LYS A 143 9.00 -0.93 4.12
CA LYS A 143 8.59 -0.26 2.88
C LYS A 143 9.77 0.52 2.29
N VAL A 144 10.78 -0.23 1.77
CA VAL A 144 12.07 0.30 1.31
C VAL A 144 11.95 0.94 -0.06
N THR A 145 12.52 2.14 -0.25
CA THR A 145 12.50 2.85 -1.54
C THR A 145 13.19 2.04 -2.64
N GLY A 146 14.34 1.44 -2.34
CA GLY A 146 15.13 0.66 -3.31
C GLY A 146 14.45 -0.62 -3.80
N SER A 147 13.52 -1.22 -3.03
CA SER A 147 12.80 -2.42 -3.46
C SER A 147 11.80 -2.16 -4.59
N TYR A 148 11.40 -0.90 -4.79
CA TYR A 148 10.40 -0.53 -5.81
C TYR A 148 10.89 -0.67 -7.25
N ILE A 149 12.19 -0.87 -7.48
CA ILE A 149 12.69 -1.24 -8.83
C ILE A 149 12.08 -2.57 -9.28
N ASN A 150 11.93 -3.55 -8.38
CA ASN A 150 11.26 -4.82 -8.67
C ASN A 150 9.81 -4.60 -9.12
N THR A 151 9.07 -3.76 -8.41
CA THR A 151 7.71 -3.34 -8.78
C THR A 151 7.68 -2.63 -10.14
N ALA A 152 8.59 -1.67 -10.37
CA ALA A 152 8.63 -0.89 -11.60
C ALA A 152 8.89 -1.76 -12.84
N LEU A 153 9.79 -2.73 -12.74
CA LEU A 153 10.05 -3.70 -13.82
C LEU A 153 8.80 -4.53 -14.13
N ALA A 154 8.18 -5.12 -13.09
CA ALA A 154 7.02 -5.99 -13.27
C ALA A 154 5.78 -5.24 -13.83
N VAL A 155 5.50 -4.03 -13.34
CA VAL A 155 4.40 -3.20 -13.84
C VAL A 155 4.66 -2.73 -15.27
N SER A 156 5.91 -2.38 -15.62
CA SER A 156 6.25 -1.99 -16.98
C SER A 156 6.00 -3.11 -17.98
N ASP A 157 6.36 -4.36 -17.62
CA ASP A 157 6.10 -5.54 -18.46
C ASP A 157 4.58 -5.81 -18.55
N ALA A 158 3.84 -5.66 -17.46
CA ALA A 158 2.38 -5.82 -17.44
C ALA A 158 1.71 -4.79 -18.38
N HIS A 159 2.08 -3.53 -18.29
CA HIS A 159 1.55 -2.48 -19.16
C HIS A 159 1.91 -2.72 -20.63
N ALA A 160 3.15 -3.14 -20.92
CA ALA A 160 3.58 -3.47 -22.28
C ALA A 160 2.78 -4.66 -22.86
N ALA A 161 2.33 -5.59 -22.01
CA ALA A 161 1.47 -6.71 -22.39
C ALA A 161 -0.03 -6.38 -22.40
N GLY A 162 -0.43 -5.12 -22.07
CA GLY A 162 -1.81 -4.64 -22.10
C GLY A 162 -2.62 -4.98 -20.84
N PHE A 163 -1.97 -5.25 -19.72
CA PHE A 163 -2.58 -5.42 -18.39
C PHE A 163 -2.44 -4.16 -17.55
N ASP A 164 -3.30 -4.00 -16.55
CA ASP A 164 -3.34 -2.81 -15.68
C ASP A 164 -2.38 -2.93 -14.48
N ASP A 165 -2.11 -4.16 -14.03
CA ASP A 165 -1.22 -4.45 -12.89
C ASP A 165 -0.63 -5.86 -13.01
N CYS A 166 0.25 -6.23 -12.06
CA CYS A 166 0.86 -7.55 -11.99
C CYS A 166 0.66 -8.22 -10.64
N ILE A 167 0.77 -9.55 -10.63
CA ILE A 167 0.77 -10.41 -9.45
C ILE A 167 2.17 -11.02 -9.32
N PHE A 168 2.81 -10.84 -8.18
CA PHE A 168 4.09 -11.45 -7.86
C PHE A 168 3.94 -12.86 -7.31
N LEU A 169 4.84 -13.74 -7.73
CA LEU A 169 5.07 -15.03 -7.10
C LEU A 169 6.39 -15.00 -6.33
N ASN A 170 6.46 -15.76 -5.26
CA ASN A 170 7.69 -16.10 -4.57
C ASN A 170 8.54 -17.08 -5.38
N SER A 171 9.79 -17.30 -4.97
CA SER A 171 10.71 -18.24 -5.62
C SER A 171 10.23 -19.70 -5.61
N ASP A 172 9.36 -20.07 -4.69
CA ASP A 172 8.71 -21.38 -4.59
C ASP A 172 7.44 -21.51 -5.45
N GLY A 173 7.02 -20.43 -6.12
CA GLY A 173 5.86 -20.39 -7.01
C GLY A 173 4.54 -20.02 -6.35
N HIS A 174 4.50 -19.83 -5.02
CA HIS A 174 3.29 -19.34 -4.35
C HIS A 174 3.07 -17.83 -4.60
N VAL A 175 1.82 -17.43 -4.57
CA VAL A 175 1.41 -16.03 -4.72
C VAL A 175 1.88 -15.21 -3.52
N SER A 176 2.49 -14.05 -3.77
CA SER A 176 2.83 -13.08 -2.75
C SER A 176 1.79 -11.96 -2.68
N GLU A 177 1.89 -10.98 -3.55
CA GLU A 177 1.00 -9.80 -3.57
C GLU A 177 0.91 -9.21 -4.99
N GLY A 178 0.10 -8.17 -5.19
CA GLY A 178 0.14 -7.34 -6.39
C GLY A 178 1.37 -6.44 -6.44
N SER A 179 1.44 -5.53 -7.41
CA SER A 179 2.61 -4.66 -7.60
C SER A 179 2.89 -3.77 -6.38
N ALA A 180 1.86 -3.17 -5.80
CA ALA A 180 1.93 -2.27 -4.64
C ALA A 180 0.71 -2.43 -3.70
N ALA A 181 0.08 -3.61 -3.71
CA ALA A 181 -1.12 -3.94 -2.96
C ALA A 181 -1.15 -5.42 -2.59
N ASN A 182 -1.72 -5.75 -1.44
CA ASN A 182 -1.89 -7.15 -1.04
C ASN A 182 -3.02 -7.80 -1.86
N LEU A 183 -2.90 -9.09 -2.09
CA LEU A 183 -3.87 -9.88 -2.84
C LEU A 183 -4.79 -10.67 -1.91
N PHE A 184 -6.04 -10.73 -2.28
CA PHE A 184 -7.05 -11.66 -1.74
C PHE A 184 -7.73 -12.39 -2.86
N MET A 185 -8.18 -13.61 -2.59
CA MET A 185 -9.12 -14.33 -3.44
C MET A 185 -10.29 -14.84 -2.63
N VAL A 186 -11.45 -14.98 -3.27
CA VAL A 186 -12.58 -15.69 -2.70
C VAL A 186 -12.67 -17.05 -3.35
N ARG A 187 -12.80 -18.08 -2.54
CA ARG A 187 -13.03 -19.44 -3.00
C ARG A 187 -14.00 -20.14 -2.08
N GLN A 188 -15.12 -20.64 -2.63
CA GLN A 188 -16.18 -21.30 -1.88
C GLN A 188 -16.70 -20.48 -0.69
N GLY A 189 -16.78 -19.15 -0.86
CA GLY A 189 -17.24 -18.22 0.17
C GLY A 189 -16.20 -17.82 1.22
N VAL A 190 -15.00 -18.36 1.18
CA VAL A 190 -13.88 -18.01 2.09
C VAL A 190 -13.00 -16.96 1.43
N LEU A 191 -12.69 -15.88 2.13
CA LEU A 191 -11.72 -14.87 1.73
C LEU A 191 -10.31 -15.34 2.14
N VAL A 192 -9.48 -15.65 1.16
CA VAL A 192 -8.12 -16.17 1.35
C VAL A 192 -7.09 -15.11 0.98
N THR A 193 -6.02 -14.99 1.77
CA THR A 193 -4.87 -14.13 1.47
C THR A 193 -3.57 -14.84 1.82
N PRO A 194 -2.46 -14.59 1.10
CA PRO A 194 -1.17 -15.14 1.47
C PRO A 194 -0.76 -14.71 2.88
N PRO A 195 -0.07 -15.55 3.66
CA PRO A 195 0.42 -15.22 4.99
C PRO A 195 1.56 -14.20 4.89
N ILE A 196 1.81 -13.47 5.97
CA ILE A 196 2.88 -12.45 6.02
C ILE A 196 4.30 -13.00 5.81
N THR A 197 4.46 -14.32 5.87
CA THR A 197 5.71 -15.04 5.57
C THR A 197 6.00 -15.18 4.07
N ASP A 198 5.04 -14.82 3.21
CA ASP A 198 5.15 -14.93 1.75
C ASP A 198 5.72 -13.67 1.10
N ASN A 199 6.69 -13.02 1.77
CA ASN A 199 7.44 -11.86 1.28
C ASN A 199 6.55 -10.67 0.87
N LEU A 200 5.41 -10.50 1.52
CA LEU A 200 4.50 -9.39 1.30
C LEU A 200 4.65 -8.30 2.36
N LEU A 201 4.22 -7.09 2.02
CA LEU A 201 4.11 -6.02 2.98
C LEU A 201 2.93 -6.26 3.94
N GLU A 202 3.14 -6.08 5.24
CA GLU A 202 2.08 -6.10 6.25
C GLU A 202 1.13 -4.90 6.07
N GLY A 203 0.18 -5.03 5.12
CA GLY A 203 -0.66 -3.93 4.65
C GLY A 203 -1.68 -3.48 5.68
N ILE A 204 -1.82 -2.16 5.90
CA ILE A 204 -2.84 -1.60 6.77
C ILE A 204 -4.21 -1.74 6.13
N THR A 205 -4.31 -1.51 4.82
CA THR A 205 -5.55 -1.80 4.08
C THR A 205 -5.88 -3.30 4.10
N ARG A 206 -4.88 -4.20 4.01
CA ARG A 206 -5.07 -5.65 4.17
C ARG A 206 -5.73 -5.97 5.51
N GLN A 207 -5.21 -5.43 6.61
CA GLN A 207 -5.78 -5.64 7.96
C GLN A 207 -7.22 -5.11 8.04
N SER A 208 -7.48 -3.93 7.45
CA SER A 208 -8.83 -3.35 7.41
C SER A 208 -9.81 -4.25 6.65
N VAL A 209 -9.42 -4.77 5.48
CA VAL A 209 -10.24 -5.69 4.68
C VAL A 209 -10.53 -6.99 5.43
N MET A 210 -9.53 -7.56 6.11
CA MET A 210 -9.72 -8.78 6.92
C MET A 210 -10.69 -8.55 8.09
N GLN A 211 -10.59 -7.40 8.76
CA GLN A 211 -11.51 -7.04 9.84
C GLN A 211 -12.93 -6.83 9.31
N LEU A 212 -13.10 -6.04 8.26
CA LEU A 212 -14.40 -5.79 7.64
C LEU A 212 -15.06 -7.08 7.11
N ALA A 213 -14.26 -8.00 6.57
CA ALA A 213 -14.74 -9.31 6.13
C ALA A 213 -15.31 -10.13 7.30
N LYS A 214 -14.59 -10.22 8.42
CA LYS A 214 -15.04 -10.90 9.63
C LYS A 214 -16.34 -10.29 10.17
N GLU A 215 -16.42 -8.96 10.21
CA GLU A 215 -17.63 -8.24 10.65
C GLU A 215 -18.83 -8.45 9.72
N ALA A 216 -18.55 -8.67 8.42
CA ALA A 216 -19.56 -9.01 7.42
C ALA A 216 -19.96 -10.50 7.43
N GLY A 217 -19.40 -11.31 8.36
CA GLY A 217 -19.66 -12.75 8.46
C GLY A 217 -18.97 -13.59 7.37
N VAL A 218 -17.94 -13.04 6.72
CA VAL A 218 -17.12 -13.76 5.74
C VAL A 218 -15.94 -14.41 6.47
N GLU A 219 -15.78 -15.72 6.29
CA GLU A 219 -14.63 -16.44 6.81
C GLU A 219 -13.36 -15.94 6.13
N VAL A 220 -12.28 -15.73 6.93
CA VAL A 220 -10.97 -15.25 6.44
C VAL A 220 -9.91 -16.29 6.77
N ALA A 221 -9.15 -16.72 5.76
CA ALA A 221 -8.04 -17.65 5.90
C ALA A 221 -6.73 -17.05 5.40
N GLU A 222 -5.67 -17.14 6.19
CA GLU A 222 -4.30 -16.85 5.78
C GLU A 222 -3.60 -18.16 5.46
N ARG A 223 -3.27 -18.39 4.20
CA ARG A 223 -2.55 -19.58 3.74
C ARG A 223 -1.84 -19.30 2.42
N HIS A 224 -0.88 -20.16 2.06
CA HIS A 224 -0.30 -20.14 0.73
C HIS A 224 -1.36 -20.30 -0.35
N ILE A 225 -1.15 -19.64 -1.47
CA ILE A 225 -2.01 -19.69 -2.65
C ILE A 225 -1.14 -20.14 -3.83
N ASP A 226 -1.51 -21.25 -4.44
CA ASP A 226 -0.89 -21.68 -5.68
C ASP A 226 -1.32 -20.76 -6.83
N ARG A 227 -0.39 -20.49 -7.78
CA ARG A 227 -0.71 -19.69 -8.97
C ARG A 227 -1.99 -20.17 -9.67
N SER A 228 -2.16 -21.48 -9.83
CA SER A 228 -3.31 -22.05 -10.54
C SER A 228 -4.64 -21.88 -9.81
N GLU A 229 -4.62 -21.64 -8.48
CA GLU A 229 -5.84 -21.35 -7.73
C GLU A 229 -6.47 -20.03 -8.15
N LEU A 230 -5.67 -19.05 -8.58
CA LEU A 230 -6.16 -17.77 -9.09
C LEU A 230 -7.09 -17.95 -10.31
N TYR A 231 -6.85 -18.99 -11.14
CA TYR A 231 -7.63 -19.26 -12.34
C TYR A 231 -8.98 -19.92 -12.08
N VAL A 232 -9.18 -20.45 -10.87
CA VAL A 232 -10.42 -21.10 -10.43
C VAL A 232 -11.04 -20.40 -9.22
N ALA A 233 -10.55 -19.21 -8.87
CA ALA A 233 -11.10 -18.36 -7.83
C ALA A 233 -12.49 -17.83 -8.26
N ASP A 234 -13.41 -17.70 -7.28
CA ASP A 234 -14.70 -17.07 -7.50
C ASP A 234 -14.56 -15.55 -7.68
N GLU A 235 -13.66 -14.93 -6.90
CA GLU A 235 -13.30 -13.52 -6.95
C GLU A 235 -11.83 -13.34 -6.63
N VAL A 236 -11.18 -12.30 -7.19
CA VAL A 236 -9.85 -11.83 -6.77
C VAL A 236 -9.91 -10.33 -6.60
N LEU A 237 -9.22 -9.81 -5.60
CA LEU A 237 -9.12 -8.37 -5.34
C LEU A 237 -7.72 -7.98 -4.84
N LEU A 238 -7.34 -6.74 -5.11
CA LEU A 238 -6.16 -6.09 -4.56
C LEU A 238 -6.58 -5.07 -3.49
N ALA A 239 -5.80 -4.99 -2.41
CA ALA A 239 -6.04 -4.06 -1.31
C ALA A 239 -4.77 -3.30 -0.93
N GLY A 240 -4.81 -1.97 -1.01
CA GLY A 240 -3.68 -1.10 -0.69
C GLY A 240 -4.09 0.36 -0.61
N THR A 241 -3.29 1.19 0.03
CA THR A 241 -3.64 2.61 0.23
C THR A 241 -3.87 3.36 -1.09
N GLY A 242 -3.04 3.12 -2.09
CA GLY A 242 -3.18 3.76 -3.41
C GLY A 242 -4.38 3.25 -4.18
N VAL A 243 -4.50 1.93 -4.29
CA VAL A 243 -5.53 1.24 -5.07
C VAL A 243 -6.86 1.11 -4.33
N GLN A 244 -6.87 1.29 -3.01
CA GLN A 244 -8.04 1.04 -2.14
C GLN A 244 -8.40 -0.46 -2.11
N VAL A 245 -9.59 -0.82 -2.54
CA VAL A 245 -10.05 -2.20 -2.75
C VAL A 245 -10.52 -2.30 -4.20
N VAL A 246 -9.76 -3.03 -5.03
CA VAL A 246 -10.03 -3.12 -6.48
C VAL A 246 -10.23 -4.57 -6.89
N PRO A 247 -11.31 -4.92 -7.59
CA PRO A 247 -11.52 -6.26 -8.14
C PRO A 247 -10.54 -6.52 -9.28
N VAL A 248 -10.02 -7.77 -9.35
CA VAL A 248 -9.28 -8.28 -10.50
C VAL A 248 -10.24 -9.16 -11.29
N VAL A 249 -10.59 -8.74 -12.50
CA VAL A 249 -11.61 -9.41 -13.32
C VAL A 249 -11.01 -10.37 -14.36
N GLU A 250 -9.73 -10.26 -14.61
CA GLU A 250 -8.98 -11.14 -15.53
C GLU A 250 -7.55 -11.35 -15.03
N ILE A 251 -7.03 -12.56 -15.11
CA ILE A 251 -5.64 -12.90 -14.79
C ILE A 251 -5.05 -13.75 -15.93
N ASP A 252 -3.92 -13.32 -16.49
CA ASP A 252 -3.22 -14.02 -17.57
C ASP A 252 -4.14 -14.37 -18.77
N GLY A 253 -5.04 -13.44 -19.14
CA GLY A 253 -6.01 -13.65 -20.22
C GLY A 253 -7.20 -14.56 -19.86
N ARG A 254 -7.35 -14.96 -18.58
CA ARG A 254 -8.46 -15.78 -18.08
C ARG A 254 -9.36 -14.95 -17.19
N ARG A 255 -10.66 -15.03 -17.44
CA ARG A 255 -11.66 -14.37 -16.60
C ARG A 255 -11.65 -14.97 -15.19
N VAL A 256 -11.67 -14.10 -14.18
CA VAL A 256 -11.89 -14.48 -12.78
C VAL A 256 -13.40 -14.60 -12.56
N GLY A 257 -13.84 -15.72 -12.01
CA GLY A 257 -15.26 -15.96 -11.75
C GLY A 257 -16.14 -15.72 -12.98
N ARG A 258 -17.02 -14.72 -12.91
CA ARG A 258 -17.91 -14.34 -14.01
C ARG A 258 -17.36 -13.21 -14.90
N GLY A 259 -16.13 -12.74 -14.64
CA GLY A 259 -15.47 -11.67 -15.40
C GLY A 259 -15.95 -10.26 -15.02
N GLY A 260 -16.38 -10.06 -13.79
CA GLY A 260 -16.78 -8.77 -13.23
C GLY A 260 -16.57 -8.75 -11.72
N GLN A 261 -16.89 -7.61 -11.09
CA GLN A 261 -16.79 -7.48 -9.65
C GLN A 261 -17.71 -8.48 -8.93
N GLY A 262 -17.13 -9.32 -8.07
CA GLY A 262 -17.86 -10.28 -7.27
C GLY A 262 -18.60 -9.64 -6.08
N GLU A 263 -19.53 -10.37 -5.49
CA GLU A 263 -20.40 -9.85 -4.42
C GLU A 263 -19.62 -9.55 -3.12
N ILE A 264 -18.69 -10.44 -2.72
CA ILE A 264 -17.90 -10.23 -1.51
C ILE A 264 -16.97 -9.03 -1.71
N THR A 265 -16.29 -8.95 -2.85
CA THR A 265 -15.42 -7.82 -3.21
C THR A 265 -16.20 -6.49 -3.19
N ARG A 266 -17.39 -6.45 -3.78
CA ARG A 266 -18.24 -5.25 -3.80
C ARG A 266 -18.63 -4.80 -2.39
N ARG A 267 -19.03 -5.73 -1.53
CA ARG A 267 -19.40 -5.43 -0.14
C ARG A 267 -18.19 -4.90 0.64
N LEU A 268 -17.02 -5.50 0.49
CA LEU A 268 -15.79 -5.08 1.17
C LEU A 268 -15.30 -3.72 0.68
N GLN A 269 -15.38 -3.46 -0.63
CA GLN A 269 -15.05 -2.16 -1.22
C GLN A 269 -15.95 -1.05 -0.66
N GLN A 270 -17.26 -1.27 -0.65
CA GLN A 270 -18.24 -0.31 -0.11
C GLN A 270 -18.01 -0.07 1.38
N ALA A 271 -17.81 -1.13 2.17
CA ALA A 271 -17.54 -1.00 3.60
C ALA A 271 -16.23 -0.23 3.87
N TYR A 272 -15.16 -0.53 3.12
CA TYR A 272 -13.90 0.19 3.23
C TYR A 272 -14.04 1.68 2.92
N LEU A 273 -14.73 2.03 1.84
CA LEU A 273 -14.93 3.43 1.44
C LEU A 273 -15.81 4.18 2.44
N ALA A 274 -16.86 3.53 2.98
CA ALA A 274 -17.70 4.12 4.02
C ALA A 274 -16.90 4.42 5.30
N CYS A 275 -16.05 3.48 5.74
CA CYS A 275 -15.12 3.73 6.85
C CYS A 275 -14.18 4.89 6.55
N ALA A 276 -13.51 4.86 5.40
CA ALA A 276 -12.49 5.84 5.05
C ALA A 276 -13.05 7.27 4.91
N ARG A 277 -14.31 7.42 4.52
CA ARG A 277 -15.01 8.71 4.41
C ARG A 277 -15.74 9.14 5.68
N GLY A 278 -15.62 8.38 6.78
CA GLY A 278 -16.25 8.69 8.06
C GLY A 278 -17.76 8.46 8.07
N GLU A 279 -18.30 7.67 7.16
CA GLU A 279 -19.72 7.33 7.06
C GLU A 279 -20.08 6.15 7.97
N ASP A 280 -19.14 5.25 8.24
CA ASP A 280 -19.31 4.16 9.20
C ASP A 280 -18.95 4.62 10.63
N VAL A 281 -19.95 4.63 11.52
CA VAL A 281 -19.77 5.07 12.91
C VAL A 281 -18.97 4.08 13.77
N ARG A 282 -18.83 2.82 13.33
CA ARG A 282 -18.13 1.77 14.09
C ARG A 282 -16.63 1.92 14.09
N HIS A 283 -16.07 2.60 13.07
CA HIS A 283 -14.63 2.72 12.82
C HIS A 283 -14.15 4.19 12.82
N GLN A 284 -14.75 5.01 13.70
CA GLN A 284 -14.31 6.40 13.87
C GLN A 284 -12.89 6.50 14.45
N ASP A 285 -12.46 5.49 15.21
CA ASP A 285 -11.11 5.33 15.74
C ASP A 285 -10.03 5.12 14.64
N TRP A 286 -10.43 4.74 13.44
CA TRP A 286 -9.53 4.65 12.27
C TRP A 286 -9.25 6.00 11.62
N LEU A 287 -9.93 7.05 12.04
CA LEU A 287 -9.94 8.33 11.35
C LEU A 287 -9.38 9.45 12.23
N ILE A 288 -8.58 10.30 11.60
CA ILE A 288 -8.22 11.60 12.17
C ILE A 288 -8.81 12.67 11.27
N ALA A 289 -9.72 13.47 11.83
CA ALA A 289 -10.32 14.61 11.14
C ALA A 289 -9.29 15.75 11.01
N VAL A 290 -9.25 16.38 9.85
CA VAL A 290 -8.45 17.59 9.60
C VAL A 290 -9.37 18.79 9.83
N GLU A 291 -9.33 19.34 11.03
CA GLU A 291 -10.14 20.51 11.43
C GLU A 291 -9.49 21.85 11.03
#